data_bfc64c9c3bf519de7869c1e07cd42c26
#
_entry.id   bfc64c9c3bf519de7869c1e07cd42c26
#
_cell.length_a   1.000
_cell.length_b   1.000
_cell.length_c   1.000
_cell.angle_alpha   90.00
_cell.angle_beta   90.00
_cell.angle_gamma   90.00
#
_symmetry.space_group_name_H-M   'P 1'
#
loop_
_entity.id
_entity.type
_entity.pdbx_description
1 polymer ?
#
loop_
_entity_poly.entity_id
_entity_poly.type
_entity_poly.pdbx_seq_one_letter_code
_entity_poly.pdbx_strand_id
1 'polypeptide(L)'
;MTGRKMTTKNATIRLPEDIAEWLTENGKSINQAIIDSCQILKRIRTVSTGELRGVFTSAEWGFLADSFNGTMITDTFRCNVQALIAHCEDSAKYEYLNKKWEVDMTKFLEKIKSLRGANIDAIYARIEDFWENERNLEEWINF
;
A
#
# COMPACT_ATOMS: atom_id res chain seq x y z
N MET A 1 -11.31 29.36 9.37
CA MET A 1 -11.41 27.99 9.83
C MET A 1 -10.52 27.78 11.04
N THR A 2 -11.09 27.31 12.06
CA THR A 2 -10.31 26.89 13.21
C THR A 2 -9.53 25.63 12.86
N GLY A 3 -8.25 25.72 12.94
CA GLY A 3 -7.42 24.56 12.76
C GLY A 3 -7.71 23.48 13.79
N ARG A 4 -7.65 22.23 13.37
CA ARG A 4 -7.54 21.13 14.29
C ARG A 4 -6.32 21.31 15.15
N LYS A 5 -6.47 21.18 16.46
CA LYS A 5 -5.33 21.08 17.32
C LYS A 5 -4.54 19.83 16.95
N MET A 6 -3.32 20.00 16.48
CA MET A 6 -2.46 18.86 16.16
C MET A 6 -1.98 18.22 17.43
N THR A 7 -2.24 16.92 17.55
CA THR A 7 -1.68 16.11 18.62
C THR A 7 -0.37 15.51 18.13
N THR A 8 0.69 15.71 18.86
CA THR A 8 1.99 15.15 18.55
C THR A 8 2.34 14.04 19.53
N LYS A 9 3.05 13.05 19.04
CA LYS A 9 3.63 11.98 19.84
C LYS A 9 5.14 12.01 19.67
N ASN A 10 5.86 11.78 20.77
CA ASN A 10 7.30 11.65 20.71
C ASN A 10 7.68 10.30 20.13
N ALA A 11 8.61 10.32 19.19
CA ALA A 11 9.17 9.11 18.61
C ALA A 11 10.66 9.27 18.45
N THR A 12 11.42 8.21 18.68
CA THR A 12 12.85 8.17 18.45
C THR A 12 13.15 7.34 17.21
N ILE A 13 13.81 7.94 16.24
CA ILE A 13 14.18 7.29 14.97
C ILE A 13 15.70 7.34 14.83
N ARG A 14 16.29 6.20 14.47
CA ARG A 14 17.69 6.13 14.06
C ARG A 14 17.75 6.13 12.54
N LEU A 15 18.53 7.06 11.99
CA LEU A 15 18.73 7.17 10.55
C LEU A 15 20.16 6.82 10.19
N PRO A 16 20.40 6.11 9.08
CA PRO A 16 21.71 6.01 8.48
C PRO A 16 22.26 7.41 8.19
N GLU A 17 23.57 7.59 8.31
CA GLU A 17 24.22 8.89 8.18
C GLU A 17 23.97 9.55 6.83
N ASP A 18 24.02 8.77 5.75
CA ASP A 18 23.74 9.24 4.40
C ASP A 18 22.31 9.75 4.23
N ILE A 19 21.34 9.11 4.85
CA ILE A 19 19.95 9.56 4.85
C ILE A 19 19.80 10.86 5.64
N ALA A 20 20.43 10.95 6.81
CA ALA A 20 20.38 12.16 7.63
C ALA A 20 20.99 13.35 6.89
N GLU A 21 22.13 13.16 6.24
CA GLU A 21 22.79 14.20 5.43
C GLU A 21 21.90 14.65 4.27
N TRP A 22 21.33 13.69 3.53
CA TRP A 22 20.43 13.98 2.42
C TRP A 22 19.20 14.79 2.86
N LEU A 23 18.59 14.42 3.99
CA LEU A 23 17.42 15.11 4.52
C LEU A 23 17.71 16.55 4.90
N THR A 24 18.95 16.87 5.32
CA THR A 24 19.33 18.18 5.82
C THR A 24 20.06 19.06 4.78
N GLU A 25 20.22 18.61 3.55
CA GLU A 25 20.87 19.35 2.47
C GLU A 25 20.31 20.76 2.24
N ASN A 26 19.01 20.94 2.48
CA ASN A 26 18.32 22.22 2.29
C ASN A 26 18.31 23.10 3.54
N GLY A 27 19.15 22.80 4.54
CA GLY A 27 19.23 23.57 5.78
C GLY A 27 18.10 23.32 6.77
N LYS A 28 17.22 22.37 6.51
CA LYS A 28 16.15 21.98 7.44
C LYS A 28 16.70 21.10 8.54
N SER A 29 16.09 21.17 9.75
CA SER A 29 16.37 20.18 10.78
C SER A 29 15.93 18.79 10.32
N ILE A 30 16.53 17.74 10.87
CA ILE A 30 16.14 16.35 10.60
C ILE A 30 14.65 16.14 10.88
N ASN A 31 14.15 16.61 12.00
CA ASN A 31 12.74 16.49 12.37
C ASN A 31 11.83 17.12 11.32
N GLN A 32 12.14 18.34 10.89
CA GLN A 32 11.32 19.04 9.90
C GLN A 32 11.36 18.34 8.53
N ALA A 33 12.54 17.88 8.13
CA ALA A 33 12.70 17.15 6.88
C ALA A 33 11.91 15.84 6.87
N ILE A 34 11.91 15.09 7.98
CA ILE A 34 11.11 13.87 8.13
C ILE A 34 9.63 14.18 8.06
N ILE A 35 9.17 15.21 8.78
CA ILE A 35 7.75 15.61 8.77
C ILE A 35 7.32 15.97 7.36
N ASP A 36 8.09 16.79 6.65
CA ASP A 36 7.77 17.22 5.28
C ASP A 36 7.70 16.02 4.33
N SER A 37 8.68 15.11 4.42
CA SER A 37 8.73 13.91 3.59
C SER A 37 7.54 12.99 3.87
N CYS A 38 7.18 12.80 5.13
CA CYS A 38 6.03 11.98 5.50
C CYS A 38 4.71 12.59 5.03
N GLN A 39 4.57 13.91 5.07
CA GLN A 39 3.38 14.60 4.57
C GLN A 39 3.25 14.44 3.05
N ILE A 40 4.35 14.53 2.31
CA ILE A 40 4.37 14.30 0.86
C ILE A 40 3.95 12.86 0.57
N LEU A 41 4.55 11.89 1.25
CA LEU A 41 4.24 10.49 1.07
C LEU A 41 2.77 10.19 1.38
N LYS A 42 2.24 10.76 2.44
CA LYS A 42 0.83 10.62 2.80
C LYS A 42 -0.08 11.15 1.69
N ARG A 43 0.23 12.31 1.11
CA ARG A 43 -0.54 12.88 -0.02
C ARG A 43 -0.49 11.98 -1.24
N ILE A 44 0.69 11.50 -1.60
CA ILE A 44 0.87 10.58 -2.74
C ILE A 44 0.02 9.33 -2.54
N ARG A 45 0.07 8.72 -1.36
CA ARG A 45 -0.72 7.51 -1.03
C ARG A 45 -2.22 7.79 -1.08
N THR A 46 -2.65 8.93 -0.57
CA THR A 46 -4.08 9.31 -0.60
C THR A 46 -4.58 9.48 -2.02
N VAL A 47 -3.82 10.16 -2.87
CA VAL A 47 -4.17 10.33 -4.28
C VAL A 47 -4.19 8.99 -4.99
N SER A 48 -3.15 8.18 -4.82
CA SER A 48 -3.04 6.86 -5.44
C SER A 48 -4.15 5.91 -4.98
N THR A 49 -4.53 5.97 -3.71
CA THR A 49 -5.65 5.19 -3.19
C THR A 49 -6.96 5.62 -3.85
N GLY A 50 -7.18 6.92 -4.01
CA GLY A 50 -8.35 7.45 -4.72
C GLY A 50 -8.41 7.01 -6.19
N GLU A 51 -7.26 6.96 -6.86
CA GLU A 51 -7.14 6.49 -8.24
C GLU A 51 -7.51 5.02 -8.41
N LEU A 52 -7.40 4.22 -7.36
CA LEU A 52 -7.75 2.80 -7.39
C LEU A 52 -9.24 2.54 -7.29
N ARG A 53 -10.05 3.54 -6.97
CA ARG A 53 -11.50 3.38 -6.86
C ARG A 53 -12.07 2.96 -8.21
N GLY A 54 -12.82 1.86 -8.20
CA GLY A 54 -13.44 1.33 -9.41
C GLY A 54 -12.49 0.61 -10.35
N VAL A 55 -11.19 0.53 -10.05
CA VAL A 55 -10.22 -0.21 -10.87
C VAL A 55 -10.39 -1.71 -10.68
N PHE A 56 -10.45 -2.14 -9.43
CA PHE A 56 -10.62 -3.55 -9.09
C PHE A 56 -12.05 -3.83 -8.66
N THR A 57 -12.52 -5.03 -9.00
CA THR A 57 -13.80 -5.54 -8.52
C THR A 57 -13.68 -5.93 -7.04
N SER A 58 -14.81 -6.12 -6.37
CA SER A 58 -14.83 -6.63 -4.99
C SER A 58 -14.15 -7.98 -4.89
N ALA A 59 -14.36 -8.86 -5.87
CA ALA A 59 -13.71 -10.16 -5.92
C ALA A 59 -12.18 -10.04 -6.03
N GLU A 60 -11.70 -9.13 -6.84
CA GLU A 60 -10.27 -8.87 -7.00
C GLU A 60 -9.64 -8.34 -5.70
N TRP A 61 -10.32 -7.43 -5.02
CA TRP A 61 -9.86 -6.94 -3.71
C TRP A 61 -9.84 -8.07 -2.67
N GLY A 62 -10.86 -8.91 -2.64
CA GLY A 62 -10.91 -10.06 -1.74
C GLY A 62 -9.80 -11.06 -2.00
N PHE A 63 -9.52 -11.33 -3.27
CA PHE A 63 -8.39 -12.17 -3.67
C PHE A 63 -7.07 -11.60 -3.19
N LEU A 64 -6.85 -10.29 -3.36
CA LEU A 64 -5.65 -9.61 -2.89
C LEU A 64 -5.49 -9.77 -1.38
N ALA A 65 -6.52 -9.49 -0.60
CA ALA A 65 -6.46 -9.62 0.85
C ALA A 65 -6.10 -11.05 1.27
N ASP A 66 -6.79 -12.03 0.74
CA ASP A 66 -6.56 -13.43 1.10
C ASP A 66 -5.19 -13.94 0.62
N SER A 67 -4.72 -13.47 -0.53
CA SER A 67 -3.42 -13.88 -1.06
C SER A 67 -2.24 -13.44 -0.19
N PHE A 68 -2.42 -12.39 0.59
CA PHE A 68 -1.40 -11.88 1.51
C PHE A 68 -1.61 -12.33 2.95
N ASN A 69 -2.56 -13.21 3.21
CA ASN A 69 -2.75 -13.78 4.53
C ASN A 69 -1.48 -14.54 4.96
N GLY A 70 -0.86 -14.09 6.03
CA GLY A 70 0.39 -14.67 6.53
C GLY A 70 1.64 -14.30 5.73
N THR A 71 1.52 -13.43 4.74
CA THR A 71 2.66 -12.95 3.94
C THR A 71 3.05 -11.55 4.38
N MET A 72 4.31 -11.38 4.80
CA MET A 72 4.83 -10.07 5.16
C MET A 72 5.15 -9.27 3.89
N ILE A 73 4.64 -8.04 3.82
CA ILE A 73 4.96 -7.12 2.74
C ILE A 73 6.29 -6.44 3.06
N THR A 74 7.34 -6.86 2.36
CA THR A 74 8.70 -6.36 2.54
C THR A 74 9.03 -5.30 1.48
N ASP A 75 10.21 -4.69 1.59
CA ASP A 75 10.69 -3.71 0.62
C ASP A 75 10.78 -4.26 -0.81
N THR A 76 10.90 -5.59 -0.97
CA THR A 76 10.90 -6.24 -2.28
C THR A 76 9.62 -5.94 -3.07
N PHE A 77 8.50 -5.79 -2.39
CA PHE A 77 7.20 -5.51 -3.02
C PHE A 77 7.00 -4.03 -3.35
N ARG A 78 7.64 -3.12 -2.63
CA ARG A 78 7.38 -1.69 -2.75
C ARG A 78 7.71 -1.16 -4.14
N CYS A 79 6.75 -0.45 -4.73
CA CYS A 79 6.81 0.08 -6.10
C CYS A 79 7.09 -0.99 -7.17
N ASN A 80 7.01 -2.27 -6.84
CA ASN A 80 7.41 -3.35 -7.71
C ASN A 80 6.21 -4.08 -8.29
N VAL A 81 5.82 -3.68 -9.50
CA VAL A 81 4.70 -4.28 -10.23
C VAL A 81 4.94 -5.78 -10.47
N GLN A 82 6.15 -6.16 -10.85
CA GLN A 82 6.47 -7.55 -11.17
C GLN A 82 6.40 -8.46 -9.94
N ALA A 83 6.79 -7.96 -8.77
CA ALA A 83 6.67 -8.72 -7.53
C ALA A 83 5.21 -8.97 -7.17
N LEU A 84 4.34 -7.99 -7.35
CA LEU A 84 2.90 -8.17 -7.11
C LEU A 84 2.30 -9.17 -8.09
N ILE A 85 2.64 -9.07 -9.37
CA ILE A 85 2.18 -10.01 -10.40
C ILE A 85 2.60 -11.43 -10.04
N ALA A 86 3.88 -11.64 -9.71
CA ALA A 86 4.40 -12.96 -9.35
C ALA A 86 3.69 -13.54 -8.13
N HIS A 87 3.42 -12.71 -7.11
CA HIS A 87 2.68 -13.12 -5.93
C HIS A 87 1.25 -13.56 -6.28
N CYS A 88 0.55 -12.79 -7.10
CA CYS A 88 -0.80 -13.11 -7.53
C CYS A 88 -0.84 -14.38 -8.40
N GLU A 89 0.14 -14.56 -9.28
CA GLU A 89 0.25 -15.79 -10.07
C GLU A 89 0.46 -17.02 -9.20
N ASP A 90 1.31 -16.92 -8.19
CA ASP A 90 1.54 -18.00 -7.23
C ASP A 90 0.28 -18.30 -6.41
N SER A 91 -0.41 -17.26 -5.97
CA SER A 91 -1.67 -17.42 -5.20
C SER A 91 -2.78 -18.03 -6.04
N ALA A 92 -2.81 -17.74 -7.34
CA ALA A 92 -3.80 -18.30 -8.26
C ALA A 92 -3.70 -19.83 -8.42
N LYS A 93 -2.61 -20.44 -7.99
CA LYS A 93 -2.44 -21.90 -7.97
C LYS A 93 -3.22 -22.56 -6.85
N TYR A 94 -3.63 -21.81 -5.84
CA TYR A 94 -4.42 -22.34 -4.73
C TYR A 94 -5.88 -22.44 -5.11
N GLU A 95 -6.39 -23.65 -5.17
CA GLU A 95 -7.75 -23.92 -5.60
C GLU A 95 -8.81 -23.23 -4.73
N TYR A 96 -8.59 -23.15 -3.42
CA TYR A 96 -9.56 -22.52 -2.51
C TYR A 96 -9.73 -21.03 -2.78
N LEU A 97 -8.69 -20.32 -3.19
CA LEU A 97 -8.77 -18.90 -3.55
C LEU A 97 -9.55 -18.72 -4.85
N ASN A 98 -9.29 -19.57 -5.83
CA ASN A 98 -10.01 -19.54 -7.10
C ASN A 98 -11.49 -19.81 -6.94
N LYS A 99 -11.84 -20.78 -6.08
CA LYS A 99 -13.25 -21.09 -5.79
C LYS A 99 -13.95 -19.98 -5.01
N LYS A 100 -13.26 -19.36 -4.07
CA LYS A 100 -13.83 -18.33 -3.22
C LYS A 100 -14.13 -17.03 -3.98
N TRP A 101 -13.20 -16.60 -4.82
CA TRP A 101 -13.26 -15.27 -5.43
C TRP A 101 -13.59 -15.26 -6.91
N GLU A 102 -13.34 -16.35 -7.63
CA GLU A 102 -13.65 -16.50 -9.07
C GLU A 102 -13.12 -15.33 -9.91
N VAL A 103 -11.87 -14.93 -9.69
CA VAL A 103 -11.24 -13.80 -10.38
C VAL A 103 -10.81 -14.22 -11.78
N ASP A 104 -11.11 -13.38 -12.78
CA ASP A 104 -10.51 -13.50 -14.10
C ASP A 104 -9.05 -13.02 -14.03
N MET A 105 -8.13 -13.96 -13.87
CA MET A 105 -6.71 -13.66 -13.64
C MET A 105 -6.08 -12.91 -14.80
N THR A 106 -6.47 -13.18 -16.03
CA THR A 106 -5.93 -12.48 -17.18
C THR A 106 -6.23 -10.98 -17.12
N LYS A 107 -7.49 -10.64 -16.89
CA LYS A 107 -7.91 -9.23 -16.74
C LYS A 107 -7.31 -8.58 -15.52
N PHE A 108 -7.27 -9.30 -14.40
CA PHE A 108 -6.72 -8.79 -13.16
C PHE A 108 -5.25 -8.44 -13.29
N LEU A 109 -4.44 -9.32 -13.84
CA LEU A 109 -3.01 -9.08 -14.05
C LEU A 109 -2.74 -7.94 -15.04
N GLU A 110 -3.57 -7.79 -16.07
CA GLU A 110 -3.48 -6.65 -16.98
C GLU A 110 -3.75 -5.32 -16.28
N LYS A 111 -4.72 -5.28 -15.37
CA LYS A 111 -4.96 -4.09 -14.54
C LYS A 111 -3.73 -3.73 -13.71
N ILE A 112 -3.11 -4.71 -13.08
CA ILE A 112 -1.90 -4.50 -12.27
C ILE A 112 -0.76 -3.99 -13.15
N LYS A 113 -0.56 -4.56 -14.33
CA LYS A 113 0.51 -4.15 -15.27
C LYS A 113 0.38 -2.69 -15.70
N SER A 114 -0.83 -2.15 -15.73
CA SER A 114 -1.08 -0.76 -16.12
C SER A 114 -0.86 0.25 -15.01
N LEU A 115 -0.61 -0.20 -13.78
CA LEU A 115 -0.49 0.68 -12.62
C LEU A 115 0.91 1.23 -12.46
N ARG A 116 0.98 2.42 -11.86
CA ARG A 116 2.24 3.05 -11.45
C ARG A 116 2.72 2.48 -10.13
N GLY A 117 4.02 2.64 -9.82
CA GLY A 117 4.57 2.19 -8.55
C GLY A 117 3.85 2.76 -7.32
N ALA A 118 3.41 4.02 -7.38
CA ALA A 118 2.63 4.63 -6.29
C ALA A 118 1.28 3.93 -6.08
N ASN A 119 0.63 3.48 -7.14
CA ASN A 119 -0.61 2.69 -7.04
C ASN A 119 -0.34 1.33 -6.40
N ILE A 120 0.78 0.70 -6.71
CA ILE A 120 1.18 -0.58 -6.10
C ILE A 120 1.36 -0.41 -4.59
N ASP A 121 2.03 0.65 -4.17
CA ASP A 121 2.18 0.95 -2.74
C ASP A 121 0.84 1.22 -2.06
N ALA A 122 -0.10 1.87 -2.75
CA ALA A 122 -1.45 2.09 -2.23
C ALA A 122 -2.21 0.77 -2.06
N ILE A 123 -2.04 -0.18 -2.97
CA ILE A 123 -2.61 -1.52 -2.83
C ILE A 123 -2.08 -2.19 -1.56
N TYR A 124 -0.77 -2.18 -1.35
CA TYR A 124 -0.17 -2.77 -0.16
C TYR A 124 -0.63 -2.07 1.12
N ALA A 125 -0.72 -0.76 1.11
CA ALA A 125 -1.22 -0.01 2.26
C ALA A 125 -2.64 -0.43 2.63
N ARG A 126 -3.51 -0.66 1.66
CA ARG A 126 -4.86 -1.16 1.91
C ARG A 126 -4.86 -2.58 2.47
N ILE A 127 -4.01 -3.46 1.94
CA ILE A 127 -3.89 -4.84 2.41
C ILE A 127 -3.36 -4.87 3.85
N GLU A 128 -2.33 -4.08 4.13
CA GLU A 128 -1.78 -3.95 5.48
C GLU A 128 -2.84 -3.41 6.46
N ASP A 129 -3.59 -2.37 6.07
CA ASP A 129 -4.67 -1.83 6.88
C ASP A 129 -5.73 -2.89 7.21
N PHE A 130 -6.08 -3.72 6.23
CA PHE A 130 -7.05 -4.79 6.44
C PHE A 130 -6.59 -5.77 7.53
N TRP A 131 -5.36 -6.24 7.43
CA TRP A 131 -4.84 -7.26 8.35
C TRP A 131 -4.44 -6.70 9.72
N GLU A 132 -3.83 -5.51 9.75
CA GLU A 132 -3.37 -4.89 11.00
C GLU A 132 -4.52 -4.37 11.85
N ASN A 133 -5.55 -3.84 11.25
CA ASN A 133 -6.69 -3.26 11.94
C ASN A 133 -7.92 -4.17 11.99
N GLU A 134 -7.76 -5.42 11.61
CA GLU A 134 -8.83 -6.43 11.65
C GLU A 134 -10.14 -5.93 11.02
N ARG A 135 -10.03 -5.33 9.83
CA ARG A 135 -11.17 -4.76 9.11
C ARG A 135 -12.18 -5.83 8.73
N ASN A 136 -13.44 -5.45 8.68
CA ASN A 136 -14.49 -6.30 8.13
C ASN A 136 -14.26 -6.47 6.62
N LEU A 137 -14.14 -7.72 6.16
CA LEU A 137 -13.82 -8.01 4.76
C LEU A 137 -14.89 -7.48 3.81
N GLU A 138 -16.17 -7.69 4.12
CA GLU A 138 -17.26 -7.24 3.26
C GLU A 138 -17.28 -5.73 3.06
N GLU A 139 -16.99 -4.98 4.11
CA GLU A 139 -16.89 -3.52 4.02
C GLU A 139 -15.63 -3.10 3.28
N TRP A 140 -14.52 -3.76 3.54
CA TRP A 140 -13.23 -3.40 2.97
C TRP A 140 -13.15 -3.63 1.45
N ILE A 141 -13.77 -4.70 0.93
CA ILE A 141 -13.76 -4.99 -0.51
C ILE A 141 -14.64 -4.04 -1.34
N ASN A 142 -15.55 -3.33 -0.71
CA ASN A 142 -16.42 -2.34 -1.36
C ASN A 142 -15.75 -0.98 -1.44
N PHE A 143 -14.70 -0.91 -2.21
CA PHE A 143 -13.87 0.28 -2.31
C PHE A 143 -14.18 1.16 -3.52
#